data_3bfd4b7d096bfe867ddd33035b7c9b60
#
_entry.id   3bfd4b7d096bfe867ddd33035b7c9b60
#
_cell.length_a   1.000
_cell.length_b   1.000
_cell.length_c   1.000
_cell.angle_alpha   90.00
_cell.angle_beta   90.00
_cell.angle_gamma   90.00
#
_symmetry.space_group_name_H-M   'P 1'
#
loop_
_entity.id
_entity.type
_entity.pdbx_description
1 polymer ?
#
loop_
_entity_poly.entity_id
_entity_poly.type
_entity_poly.pdbx_seq_one_letter_code
_entity_poly.pdbx_strand_id
1 'polypeptide(L)'
;VTGNYIDNCFIEWSNEHDPTPTFDSGFSFSGLTIGNNIFMATGVGSSFRWLVITPRGPGHFLNGVSIANNAFRTVGGAVDRVDGIDTSFATLDFGRFRNVTFEGNTYHGVTQATVNPLVIEHNQGSASEVWVIDTAGFLPFGSWARNVTSVVAENAVNNTANVPQYAMPWAQVEQGPTRTFVNLRWPAAVRGRVNATIRCDNPI
;
A
#
# COMPACT_ATOMS: atom_id res chain seq x y z
N VAL A 1 14.14 12.78 6.75
CA VAL A 1 13.42 14.08 6.82
C VAL A 1 12.48 14.02 8.00
N THR A 2 12.70 14.82 9.04
CA THR A 2 11.88 14.77 10.27
C THR A 2 11.65 16.16 10.86
N GLY A 3 10.42 16.38 11.40
CA GLY A 3 10.09 17.57 12.17
C GLY A 3 9.99 18.86 11.35
N ASN A 4 9.63 18.77 10.06
CA ASN A 4 9.57 19.92 9.17
C ASN A 4 8.10 20.31 8.88
N TYR A 5 7.93 21.58 8.55
CA TYR A 5 6.76 22.09 7.85
C TYR A 5 7.13 22.28 6.37
N ILE A 6 6.46 21.60 5.48
CA ILE A 6 6.73 21.55 4.04
C ILE A 6 5.49 22.09 3.32
N ASP A 7 5.62 23.26 2.68
CA ASP A 7 4.51 23.97 2.06
C ASP A 7 4.68 24.07 0.55
N ASN A 8 3.67 23.61 -0.20
CA ASN A 8 3.61 23.60 -1.66
C ASN A 8 4.84 23.00 -2.35
N CYS A 9 5.55 22.11 -1.64
CA CYS A 9 6.73 21.43 -2.13
C CYS A 9 6.53 19.91 -1.99
N PHE A 10 7.36 19.16 -2.70
CA PHE A 10 7.39 17.70 -2.63
C PHE A 10 8.82 17.21 -2.39
N ILE A 11 8.91 15.98 -1.92
CA ILE A 11 10.16 15.24 -1.80
C ILE A 11 10.25 14.32 -3.01
N GLU A 12 11.23 14.53 -3.86
CA GLU A 12 11.56 13.63 -4.93
C GLU A 12 12.75 12.75 -4.55
N TRP A 13 12.64 11.49 -4.86
CA TRP A 13 13.66 10.50 -4.65
C TRP A 13 14.01 9.81 -5.97
N SER A 14 15.18 10.13 -6.50
CA SER A 14 15.61 9.70 -7.82
C SER A 14 17.02 9.09 -7.77
N ASN A 15 17.30 8.16 -8.68
CA ASN A 15 18.64 7.67 -8.97
C ASN A 15 19.21 8.33 -10.23
N GLU A 16 19.08 9.62 -10.35
CA GLU A 16 19.39 10.39 -11.58
C GLU A 16 20.83 10.20 -12.09
N HIS A 17 21.77 9.90 -11.20
CA HIS A 17 23.17 9.67 -11.55
C HIS A 17 23.48 8.25 -12.02
N ASP A 18 22.52 7.33 -11.90
CA ASP A 18 22.66 5.95 -12.37
C ASP A 18 21.38 5.50 -13.11
N PRO A 19 21.14 6.06 -14.31
CA PRO A 19 19.95 5.76 -15.11
C PRO A 19 19.92 4.30 -15.63
N THR A 20 21.07 3.67 -15.68
CA THR A 20 21.25 2.26 -16.08
C THR A 20 22.12 1.56 -15.04
N PRO A 21 21.53 1.05 -13.95
CA PRO A 21 22.31 0.40 -12.92
C PRO A 21 23.06 -0.80 -13.51
N THR A 22 24.35 -0.86 -13.22
CA THR A 22 25.21 -1.97 -13.61
C THR A 22 25.01 -3.22 -12.77
N PHE A 23 24.10 -3.18 -11.81
CA PHE A 23 23.73 -4.31 -10.94
C PHE A 23 22.65 -5.15 -11.57
N ASP A 24 22.83 -6.45 -11.62
CA ASP A 24 21.83 -7.42 -12.10
C ASP A 24 20.49 -7.33 -11.33
N SER A 25 20.53 -6.79 -10.14
CA SER A 25 19.37 -6.73 -9.22
C SER A 25 18.60 -5.42 -9.26
N GLY A 26 19.00 -4.44 -10.06
CA GLY A 26 18.46 -3.08 -10.02
C GLY A 26 18.90 -2.30 -8.78
N PHE A 27 18.66 -0.99 -8.78
CA PHE A 27 18.99 -0.11 -7.66
C PHE A 27 17.94 -0.21 -6.55
N SER A 28 18.38 -0.24 -5.30
CA SER A 28 17.53 -0.21 -4.12
C SER A 28 17.38 1.24 -3.61
N PHE A 29 16.19 1.81 -3.73
CA PHE A 29 15.84 3.01 -2.98
C PHE A 29 15.67 2.61 -1.51
N SER A 30 16.71 2.83 -0.70
CA SER A 30 16.78 2.28 0.66
C SER A 30 17.15 3.29 1.73
N GLY A 31 16.76 2.97 2.97
CA GLY A 31 17.15 3.76 4.15
C GLY A 31 16.45 5.12 4.26
N LEU A 32 15.29 5.33 3.59
CA LEU A 32 14.55 6.58 3.70
C LEU A 32 13.62 6.58 4.91
N THR A 33 13.79 7.60 5.76
CA THR A 33 12.85 7.88 6.85
C THR A 33 12.27 9.28 6.68
N ILE A 34 10.93 9.36 6.60
CA ILE A 34 10.16 10.61 6.58
C ILE A 34 9.14 10.53 7.70
N GLY A 35 9.34 11.31 8.76
CA GLY A 35 8.51 11.20 9.95
C GLY A 35 8.27 12.51 10.68
N ASN A 36 7.12 12.60 11.34
CA ASN A 36 6.75 13.76 12.16
C ASN A 36 6.78 15.10 11.40
N ASN A 37 6.46 15.10 10.10
CA ASN A 37 6.38 16.33 9.31
C ASN A 37 4.94 16.76 9.12
N ILE A 38 4.76 18.05 8.85
CA ILE A 38 3.51 18.61 8.35
C ILE A 38 3.72 18.97 6.88
N PHE A 39 3.00 18.28 6.01
CA PHE A 39 2.92 18.57 4.58
C PHE A 39 1.65 19.36 4.30
N MET A 40 1.79 20.57 3.77
CA MET A 40 0.70 21.44 3.38
C MET A 40 0.74 21.66 1.87
N ALA A 41 -0.41 21.69 1.23
CA ALA A 41 -0.54 22.16 -0.14
C ALA A 41 -1.77 23.04 -0.30
N THR A 42 -1.62 24.16 -1.00
CA THR A 42 -2.69 25.13 -1.23
C THR A 42 -2.83 25.39 -2.72
N GLY A 43 -4.07 25.22 -3.24
CA GLY A 43 -4.37 25.54 -4.64
C GLY A 43 -3.69 24.60 -5.66
N VAL A 44 -3.32 23.39 -5.28
CA VAL A 44 -2.71 22.39 -6.18
C VAL A 44 -3.77 21.57 -6.90
N GLY A 45 -3.40 21.01 -8.07
CA GLY A 45 -4.25 20.05 -8.78
C GLY A 45 -4.32 18.68 -8.09
N SER A 46 -5.33 17.88 -8.43
CA SER A 46 -5.54 16.56 -7.83
C SER A 46 -4.38 15.58 -8.07
N SER A 47 -3.62 15.78 -9.13
CA SER A 47 -2.43 14.99 -9.47
C SER A 47 -1.17 15.32 -8.65
N PHE A 48 -1.21 16.36 -7.82
CA PHE A 48 -0.08 16.71 -6.94
C PHE A 48 0.24 15.56 -5.98
N ARG A 49 1.53 15.31 -5.74
CA ARG A 49 2.06 14.30 -4.82
C ARG A 49 3.15 14.93 -3.96
N TRP A 50 3.14 14.65 -2.66
CA TRP A 50 4.21 15.11 -1.75
C TRP A 50 5.43 14.21 -1.76
N LEU A 51 5.24 12.94 -2.12
CA LEU A 51 6.30 11.93 -2.13
C LEU A 51 6.35 11.32 -3.52
N VAL A 52 7.43 11.61 -4.26
CA VAL A 52 7.61 11.13 -5.63
C VAL A 52 8.88 10.30 -5.71
N ILE A 53 8.80 9.14 -6.35
CA ILE A 53 9.96 8.35 -6.71
C ILE A 53 10.09 8.38 -8.23
N THR A 54 11.28 8.74 -8.71
CA THR A 54 11.61 8.78 -10.14
C THR A 54 12.68 7.75 -10.44
N PRO A 55 12.29 6.48 -10.73
CA PRO A 55 13.26 5.45 -11.08
C PRO A 55 13.78 5.67 -12.50
N ARG A 56 15.10 5.70 -12.65
CA ARG A 56 15.77 5.75 -13.95
C ARG A 56 16.44 4.39 -14.23
N GLY A 57 15.89 3.64 -15.16
CA GLY A 57 16.28 2.29 -15.48
C GLY A 57 15.41 1.21 -14.83
N PRO A 58 15.45 -0.03 -15.32
CA PRO A 58 14.59 -1.12 -14.89
C PRO A 58 15.03 -1.78 -13.59
N GLY A 59 14.09 -2.46 -12.90
CA GLY A 59 14.36 -3.33 -11.76
C GLY A 59 14.63 -2.62 -10.43
N HIS A 60 14.39 -1.30 -10.34
CA HIS A 60 14.51 -0.55 -9.09
C HIS A 60 13.39 -0.91 -8.12
N PHE A 61 13.67 -0.87 -6.82
CA PHE A 61 12.71 -1.27 -5.79
C PHE A 61 12.94 -0.52 -4.47
N LEU A 62 12.00 -0.65 -3.55
CA LEU A 62 12.08 -0.06 -2.21
C LEU A 62 12.59 -1.08 -1.18
N ASN A 63 13.48 -0.63 -0.29
CA ASN A 63 13.99 -1.43 0.81
C ASN A 63 14.29 -0.58 2.04
N GLY A 64 13.64 -0.86 3.18
CA GLY A 64 13.85 -0.10 4.41
C GLY A 64 13.34 1.34 4.30
N VAL A 65 12.10 1.53 3.85
CA VAL A 65 11.44 2.83 3.71
C VAL A 65 10.40 3.01 4.80
N SER A 66 10.50 4.07 5.58
CA SER A 66 9.55 4.39 6.65
C SER A 66 8.97 5.78 6.47
N ILE A 67 7.66 5.86 6.25
CA ILE A 67 6.88 7.10 6.14
C ILE A 67 5.85 7.08 7.27
N ALA A 68 6.16 7.74 8.40
CA ALA A 68 5.38 7.56 9.61
C ALA A 68 5.07 8.87 10.34
N ASN A 69 3.88 8.93 10.96
CA ASN A 69 3.45 10.04 11.83
C ASN A 69 3.50 11.42 11.16
N ASN A 70 3.26 11.49 9.85
CA ASN A 70 3.16 12.76 9.14
C ASN A 70 1.71 13.23 9.05
N ALA A 71 1.51 14.53 8.97
CA ALA A 71 0.23 15.14 8.63
C ALA A 71 0.27 15.62 7.18
N PHE A 72 -0.58 15.07 6.31
CA PHE A 72 -0.77 15.51 4.93
C PHE A 72 -2.07 16.30 4.83
N ARG A 73 -1.99 17.55 4.39
CA ARG A 73 -3.15 18.43 4.37
C ARG A 73 -3.19 19.30 3.11
N THR A 74 -4.38 19.44 2.52
CA THR A 74 -4.64 20.40 1.46
C THR A 74 -5.62 21.49 1.90
N VAL A 75 -5.52 22.65 1.24
CA VAL A 75 -6.48 23.76 1.35
C VAL A 75 -6.89 24.21 -0.05
N GLY A 76 -8.19 24.34 -0.28
CA GLY A 76 -8.73 24.80 -1.55
C GLY A 76 -8.83 23.73 -2.65
N GLY A 77 -8.73 22.45 -2.29
CA GLY A 77 -8.87 21.32 -3.20
C GLY A 77 -8.49 20.00 -2.54
N ALA A 78 -8.69 18.90 -3.25
CA ALA A 78 -8.23 17.57 -2.82
C ALA A 78 -7.16 17.07 -3.78
N VAL A 79 -6.21 16.29 -3.24
CA VAL A 79 -5.27 15.48 -4.04
C VAL A 79 -5.70 14.02 -4.02
N ASP A 80 -5.38 13.28 -5.09
CA ASP A 80 -5.79 11.88 -5.16
C ASP A 80 -5.03 11.01 -4.15
N ARG A 81 -3.71 11.22 -4.03
CA ARG A 81 -2.81 10.43 -3.16
C ARG A 81 -1.66 11.29 -2.67
N VAL A 82 -0.98 10.84 -1.63
CA VAL A 82 0.25 11.51 -1.11
C VAL A 82 1.51 11.07 -1.83
N ASP A 83 1.50 9.87 -2.41
CA ASP A 83 2.65 9.18 -3.00
C ASP A 83 2.45 8.91 -4.49
N GLY A 84 3.52 8.85 -5.25
CA GLY A 84 3.48 8.54 -6.67
C GLY A 84 4.83 8.11 -7.22
N ILE A 85 4.80 7.49 -8.40
CA ILE A 85 5.98 7.17 -9.19
C ILE A 85 5.94 8.03 -10.44
N ASP A 86 7.01 8.75 -10.72
CA ASP A 86 7.22 9.29 -12.05
C ASP A 86 7.75 8.18 -12.95
N THR A 87 6.90 7.70 -13.83
CA THR A 87 7.20 6.58 -14.75
C THR A 87 7.77 7.03 -16.08
N SER A 88 8.21 8.29 -16.21
CA SER A 88 8.75 8.83 -17.46
C SER A 88 9.95 8.03 -17.97
N PHE A 89 10.72 7.40 -17.10
CA PHE A 89 11.91 6.62 -17.48
C PHE A 89 11.73 5.12 -17.22
N ALA A 90 11.17 4.76 -16.06
CA ALA A 90 10.95 3.37 -15.66
C ALA A 90 9.86 3.28 -14.57
N THR A 91 9.53 2.06 -14.15
CA THR A 91 8.69 1.81 -12.98
C THR A 91 9.45 1.02 -11.92
N LEU A 92 8.90 0.94 -10.71
CA LEU A 92 9.47 0.13 -9.64
C LEU A 92 9.10 -1.36 -9.82
N ASP A 93 10.01 -2.22 -9.45
CA ASP A 93 9.75 -3.66 -9.30
C ASP A 93 9.09 -3.92 -7.93
N PHE A 94 7.77 -3.92 -7.91
CA PHE A 94 6.99 -4.19 -6.70
C PHE A 94 7.23 -5.59 -6.13
N GLY A 95 7.68 -6.52 -6.97
CA GLY A 95 8.04 -7.89 -6.57
C GLY A 95 9.21 -7.96 -5.60
N ARG A 96 10.00 -6.90 -5.50
CA ARG A 96 11.22 -6.82 -4.68
C ARG A 96 11.10 -5.93 -3.46
N PHE A 97 9.94 -5.33 -3.19
CA PHE A 97 9.74 -4.47 -2.01
C PHE A 97 10.03 -5.22 -0.72
N ARG A 98 10.76 -4.56 0.20
CA ARG A 98 11.17 -5.06 1.52
C ARG A 98 11.07 -3.96 2.56
N ASN A 99 10.55 -4.27 3.74
CA ASN A 99 10.55 -3.37 4.90
C ASN A 99 10.01 -1.96 4.57
N VAL A 100 8.87 -1.89 3.92
CA VAL A 100 8.19 -0.63 3.61
C VAL A 100 7.11 -0.39 4.66
N THR A 101 7.08 0.78 5.27
CA THR A 101 6.05 1.18 6.22
C THR A 101 5.44 2.53 5.86
N PHE A 102 4.12 2.62 5.94
CA PHE A 102 3.31 3.84 5.84
C PHE A 102 2.28 3.80 6.96
N GLU A 103 2.60 4.31 8.14
CA GLU A 103 1.75 4.16 9.32
C GLU A 103 1.67 5.42 10.18
N GLY A 104 0.59 5.55 10.94
CA GLY A 104 0.39 6.70 11.83
C GLY A 104 0.24 8.04 11.11
N ASN A 105 0.16 8.07 9.78
CA ASN A 105 -0.03 9.30 9.01
C ASN A 105 -1.49 9.75 9.06
N THR A 106 -1.71 11.07 9.05
CA THR A 106 -3.05 11.66 8.96
C THR A 106 -3.25 12.35 7.61
N TYR A 107 -4.48 12.26 7.09
CA TYR A 107 -4.83 12.72 5.77
C TYR A 107 -6.02 13.68 5.83
N HIS A 108 -5.85 14.89 5.30
CA HIS A 108 -6.92 15.87 5.17
C HIS A 108 -6.92 16.44 3.75
N GLY A 109 -8.03 16.28 3.04
CA GLY A 109 -8.13 16.65 1.63
C GLY A 109 -7.34 15.71 0.71
N VAL A 110 -7.10 14.47 1.12
CA VAL A 110 -6.51 13.40 0.32
C VAL A 110 -7.61 12.36 0.06
N THR A 111 -7.87 12.07 -1.21
CA THR A 111 -8.97 11.16 -1.61
C THR A 111 -8.66 9.72 -1.23
N GLN A 112 -7.42 9.28 -1.47
CA GLN A 112 -6.95 7.93 -1.21
C GLN A 112 -5.81 7.95 -0.19
N ALA A 113 -6.07 7.47 1.01
CA ALA A 113 -5.01 7.27 2.01
C ALA A 113 -4.01 6.20 1.54
N THR A 114 -2.76 6.33 1.96
CA THR A 114 -1.70 5.34 1.72
C THR A 114 -1.31 4.70 3.04
N VAL A 115 -1.40 3.37 3.13
CA VAL A 115 -1.18 2.63 4.37
C VAL A 115 -0.45 1.31 4.09
N ASN A 116 0.57 0.99 4.90
CA ASN A 116 1.24 -0.32 4.92
C ASN A 116 1.89 -0.57 6.27
N PRO A 117 1.46 -1.57 7.06
CA PRO A 117 0.44 -2.59 6.74
C PRO A 117 -0.98 -2.01 6.65
N LEU A 118 -1.77 -2.52 5.72
CA LEU A 118 -3.18 -2.18 5.55
C LEU A 118 -4.03 -3.17 6.34
N VAL A 119 -4.81 -2.68 7.29
CA VAL A 119 -5.87 -3.47 7.95
C VAL A 119 -7.18 -3.14 7.26
N ILE A 120 -7.82 -4.16 6.70
CA ILE A 120 -9.07 -4.00 5.94
C ILE A 120 -10.13 -5.00 6.42
N GLU A 121 -11.32 -4.47 6.71
CA GLU A 121 -12.50 -5.30 6.99
C GLU A 121 -13.09 -5.81 5.68
N HIS A 122 -13.36 -7.10 5.63
CA HIS A 122 -14.14 -7.72 4.55
C HIS A 122 -15.37 -8.42 5.08
N ASN A 123 -16.53 -8.06 4.54
CA ASN A 123 -17.82 -8.65 4.89
C ASN A 123 -18.37 -9.47 3.71
N GLN A 124 -18.35 -10.79 3.85
CA GLN A 124 -18.91 -11.73 2.89
C GLN A 124 -20.35 -12.09 3.27
N GLY A 125 -21.32 -11.38 2.68
CA GLY A 125 -22.74 -11.54 3.01
C GLY A 125 -23.35 -12.86 2.50
N SER A 126 -22.86 -13.42 1.40
CA SER A 126 -23.30 -14.70 0.81
C SER A 126 -22.21 -15.74 0.95
N ALA A 127 -22.58 -16.99 1.27
CA ALA A 127 -21.61 -18.05 1.43
C ALA A 127 -20.83 -18.32 0.13
N SER A 128 -19.51 -18.29 0.22
CA SER A 128 -18.56 -18.52 -0.87
C SER A 128 -17.30 -19.21 -0.36
N GLU A 129 -16.70 -20.05 -1.20
CA GLU A 129 -15.38 -20.63 -0.93
C GLU A 129 -14.24 -19.65 -1.18
N VAL A 130 -14.51 -18.57 -1.93
CA VAL A 130 -13.52 -17.54 -2.25
C VAL A 130 -14.06 -16.18 -1.86
N TRP A 131 -13.34 -15.49 -0.97
CA TRP A 131 -13.63 -14.13 -0.62
C TRP A 131 -12.57 -13.23 -1.25
N VAL A 132 -12.99 -12.27 -2.06
CA VAL A 132 -12.07 -11.38 -2.78
C VAL A 132 -11.96 -10.07 -2.02
N ILE A 133 -10.77 -9.77 -1.54
CA ILE A 133 -10.43 -8.51 -0.89
C ILE A 133 -9.65 -7.66 -1.89
N ASP A 134 -10.20 -6.51 -2.26
CA ASP A 134 -9.50 -5.51 -3.05
C ASP A 134 -8.83 -4.51 -2.11
N THR A 135 -7.53 -4.31 -2.25
CA THR A 135 -6.81 -3.28 -1.48
C THR A 135 -7.06 -1.87 -2.01
N ALA A 136 -7.83 -1.74 -3.10
CA ALA A 136 -8.38 -0.50 -3.66
C ALA A 136 -7.38 0.66 -3.75
N GLY A 137 -6.09 0.37 -3.95
CA GLY A 137 -5.05 1.38 -4.06
C GLY A 137 -4.56 1.98 -2.73
N PHE A 138 -4.94 1.44 -1.58
CA PHE A 138 -4.42 1.88 -0.27
C PHE A 138 -2.93 1.58 -0.09
N LEU A 139 -2.38 0.60 -0.81
CA LEU A 139 -0.97 0.24 -0.69
C LEU A 139 -0.05 1.29 -1.32
N PRO A 140 1.15 1.53 -0.76
CA PRO A 140 2.08 2.55 -1.22
C PRO A 140 2.42 2.43 -2.70
N PHE A 141 2.49 3.57 -3.38
CA PHE A 141 2.88 3.70 -4.78
C PHE A 141 2.04 2.87 -5.77
N GLY A 142 0.82 2.47 -5.40
CA GLY A 142 -0.01 1.58 -6.20
C GLY A 142 0.54 0.16 -6.32
N SER A 143 1.33 -0.27 -5.36
CA SER A 143 2.01 -1.56 -5.34
C SER A 143 1.06 -2.75 -5.15
N TRP A 144 1.61 -3.94 -5.28
CA TRP A 144 0.87 -5.20 -5.23
C TRP A 144 0.53 -5.64 -3.80
N ALA A 145 -0.55 -6.38 -3.63
CA ALA A 145 -0.89 -7.07 -2.38
C ALA A 145 -0.04 -8.34 -2.25
N ARG A 146 1.12 -8.24 -1.60
CA ARG A 146 2.15 -9.28 -1.62
C ARG A 146 2.14 -10.24 -0.46
N ASN A 147 1.63 -9.79 0.69
CA ASN A 147 1.66 -10.60 1.90
C ASN A 147 0.40 -10.36 2.73
N VAL A 148 -0.08 -11.42 3.36
CA VAL A 148 -1.16 -11.37 4.35
C VAL A 148 -0.59 -11.87 5.67
N THR A 149 -0.43 -10.96 6.63
CA THR A 149 0.18 -11.28 7.92
C THR A 149 -0.83 -11.78 8.94
N SER A 150 -2.11 -11.43 8.77
CA SER A 150 -3.18 -11.95 9.62
C SER A 150 -4.52 -11.95 8.92
N VAL A 151 -5.38 -12.89 9.30
CA VAL A 151 -6.82 -12.89 9.01
C VAL A 151 -7.52 -13.23 10.32
N VAL A 152 -8.31 -12.30 10.83
CA VAL A 152 -9.02 -12.45 12.11
C VAL A 152 -10.52 -12.36 11.86
N ALA A 153 -11.26 -13.42 12.22
CA ALA A 153 -12.71 -13.40 12.17
C ALA A 153 -13.26 -12.62 13.38
N GLU A 154 -14.15 -11.65 13.14
CA GLU A 154 -14.76 -10.87 14.21
C GLU A 154 -15.90 -11.60 14.93
N ASN A 155 -16.55 -12.53 14.22
CA ASN A 155 -17.64 -13.36 14.72
C ASN A 155 -17.54 -14.75 14.08
N ALA A 156 -18.48 -15.63 14.44
CA ALA A 156 -18.56 -16.94 13.83
C ALA A 156 -18.73 -16.83 12.31
N VAL A 157 -17.86 -17.53 11.60
CA VAL A 157 -18.00 -17.74 10.16
C VAL A 157 -18.97 -18.90 9.96
N ASN A 158 -20.04 -18.69 9.19
CA ASN A 158 -21.14 -19.65 9.08
C ASN A 158 -21.22 -20.24 7.67
N ASN A 159 -21.62 -21.50 7.58
CA ASN A 159 -21.96 -22.13 6.29
C ASN A 159 -23.34 -21.68 5.78
N THR A 160 -23.78 -22.24 4.65
CA THR A 160 -25.09 -21.96 4.02
C THR A 160 -26.28 -22.28 4.95
N ALA A 161 -26.13 -23.24 5.86
CA ALA A 161 -27.15 -23.66 6.83
C ALA A 161 -27.10 -22.85 8.15
N ASN A 162 -26.34 -21.78 8.23
CA ASN A 162 -26.13 -20.98 9.45
C ASN A 162 -25.40 -21.72 10.60
N VAL A 163 -24.66 -22.76 10.28
CA VAL A 163 -23.87 -23.49 11.27
C VAL A 163 -22.47 -22.91 11.33
N PRO A 164 -21.96 -22.54 12.55
CA PRO A 164 -20.61 -22.04 12.71
C PRO A 164 -19.54 -23.02 12.20
N GLN A 165 -18.55 -22.47 11.52
CA GLN A 165 -17.40 -23.19 10.99
C GLN A 165 -16.13 -22.73 11.71
N TYR A 166 -15.28 -23.67 12.05
CA TYR A 166 -14.02 -23.43 12.80
C TYR A 166 -12.79 -23.60 11.89
N ALA A 167 -12.98 -23.44 10.57
CA ALA A 167 -11.91 -23.51 9.60
C ALA A 167 -11.26 -22.15 9.40
N MET A 168 -9.98 -22.16 9.04
CA MET A 168 -9.24 -20.96 8.64
C MET A 168 -9.04 -20.97 7.12
N PRO A 169 -9.09 -19.81 6.47
CA PRO A 169 -8.76 -19.71 5.06
C PRO A 169 -7.24 -19.72 4.84
N TRP A 170 -6.81 -20.04 3.63
CA TRP A 170 -5.50 -19.69 3.14
C TRP A 170 -5.58 -18.52 2.15
N ALA A 171 -4.55 -17.70 2.07
CA ALA A 171 -4.53 -16.50 1.26
C ALA A 171 -3.78 -16.72 -0.06
N GLN A 172 -4.39 -16.29 -1.17
CA GLN A 172 -3.72 -16.10 -2.45
C GLN A 172 -3.48 -14.60 -2.64
N VAL A 173 -2.24 -14.20 -2.70
CA VAL A 173 -1.83 -12.80 -2.91
C VAL A 173 -1.63 -12.48 -4.39
N GLU A 174 -1.45 -11.21 -4.72
CA GLU A 174 -1.18 -10.73 -6.08
C GLU A 174 -2.25 -11.16 -7.10
N GLN A 175 -3.50 -11.18 -6.70
CA GLN A 175 -4.59 -11.58 -7.58
C GLN A 175 -5.16 -10.37 -8.35
N GLY A 176 -5.93 -10.68 -9.41
CA GLY A 176 -6.49 -9.67 -10.31
C GLY A 176 -5.47 -9.08 -11.30
N PRO A 177 -5.93 -8.28 -12.26
CA PRO A 177 -5.08 -7.73 -13.33
C PRO A 177 -4.02 -6.75 -12.82
N THR A 178 -4.31 -6.05 -11.71
CA THR A 178 -3.43 -5.08 -11.07
C THR A 178 -2.58 -5.68 -9.94
N ARG A 179 -2.78 -6.97 -9.61
CA ARG A 179 -2.17 -7.68 -8.48
C ARG A 179 -2.45 -7.04 -7.11
N THR A 180 -3.54 -6.30 -7.02
CA THR A 180 -3.98 -5.61 -5.78
C THR A 180 -5.00 -6.42 -4.99
N PHE A 181 -5.44 -7.57 -5.49
CA PHE A 181 -6.43 -8.41 -4.82
C PHE A 181 -5.78 -9.52 -4.00
N VAL A 182 -6.46 -9.88 -2.93
CA VAL A 182 -6.20 -11.07 -2.11
C VAL A 182 -7.44 -11.94 -2.13
N ASN A 183 -7.27 -13.22 -2.47
CA ASN A 183 -8.34 -14.20 -2.34
C ASN A 183 -8.13 -15.01 -1.07
N LEU A 184 -9.10 -14.94 -0.15
CA LEU A 184 -9.17 -15.87 0.98
C LEU A 184 -9.93 -17.12 0.52
N ARG A 185 -9.26 -18.28 0.58
CA ARG A 185 -9.78 -19.57 0.16
C ARG A 185 -10.21 -20.39 1.36
N TRP A 186 -11.47 -20.70 1.44
CA TRP A 186 -12.09 -21.52 2.49
C TRP A 186 -12.27 -22.96 2.03
N PRO A 187 -12.22 -23.95 2.95
CA PRO A 187 -12.44 -25.37 2.58
C PRO A 187 -13.89 -25.69 2.17
N ALA A 188 -14.83 -24.82 2.50
CA ALA A 188 -16.24 -24.91 2.12
C ALA A 188 -16.83 -23.49 1.98
N ALA A 189 -17.98 -23.40 1.33
CA ALA A 189 -18.68 -22.11 1.18
C ALA A 189 -19.16 -21.59 2.53
N VAL A 190 -18.63 -20.41 2.91
CA VAL A 190 -18.93 -19.75 4.18
C VAL A 190 -19.21 -18.27 3.98
N ARG A 191 -19.84 -17.64 4.97
CA ARG A 191 -20.11 -16.20 5.06
C ARG A 191 -19.73 -15.67 6.43
N GLY A 192 -19.43 -14.39 6.52
CA GLY A 192 -19.03 -13.73 7.77
C GLY A 192 -18.17 -12.52 7.53
N ARG A 193 -17.49 -12.08 8.58
CA ARG A 193 -16.64 -10.89 8.55
C ARG A 193 -15.25 -11.21 9.08
N VAL A 194 -14.23 -10.69 8.40
CA VAL A 194 -12.84 -10.80 8.81
C VAL A 194 -12.14 -9.46 8.69
N ASN A 195 -11.15 -9.24 9.55
CA ASN A 195 -10.11 -8.24 9.36
C ASN A 195 -8.87 -8.93 8.79
N ALA A 196 -8.39 -8.45 7.64
CA ALA A 196 -7.17 -8.93 7.03
C ALA A 196 -6.07 -7.84 7.13
N THR A 197 -4.87 -8.23 7.51
CA THR A 197 -3.70 -7.35 7.47
C THR A 197 -2.86 -7.70 6.24
N ILE A 198 -2.81 -6.77 5.30
CA ILE A 198 -2.19 -6.94 3.98
C ILE A 198 -1.00 -6.00 3.85
N ARG A 199 0.07 -6.47 3.22
CA ARG A 199 1.29 -5.69 2.97
C ARG A 199 1.67 -5.69 1.49
N CYS A 200 2.32 -4.58 1.07
CA CYS A 200 2.90 -4.46 -0.27
C CYS A 200 4.31 -5.05 -0.39
N ASP A 201 4.88 -5.51 0.70
CA ASP A 201 6.25 -5.99 0.80
C ASP A 201 6.32 -7.34 1.51
N ASN A 202 7.42 -8.03 1.34
CA ASN A 202 7.75 -9.17 2.17
C ASN A 202 8.72 -8.71 3.26
N PRO A 203 8.39 -8.85 4.54
CA PRO A 203 9.36 -8.69 5.60
C PRO A 203 10.48 -9.73 5.43
N ILE A 204 11.63 -9.42 6.01
CA ILE A 204 12.80 -10.31 5.99
C ILE A 204 12.51 -11.59 6.75
#